data_275e16cd0c48e1076e4a98f824bdce00
#
_entry.id   275e16cd0c48e1076e4a98f824bdce00
#
_cell.length_a   1.000
_cell.length_b   1.000
_cell.length_c   1.000
_cell.angle_alpha   90.00
_cell.angle_beta   90.00
_cell.angle_gamma   90.00
#
_symmetry.space_group_name_H-M   'P 1'
#
loop_
_entity.id
_entity.type
_entity.pdbx_description
1 polymer ?
#
loop_
_entity_poly.entity_id
_entity_poly.type
_entity_poly.pdbx_seq_one_letter_code
_entity_poly.pdbx_strand_id
1 'polypeptide(L)'
;IESVAGFIQGGAEVLRIEFSEPQTELPTGFAIQTPARIALDFPGTANVSGRSLVEINQGNVKSVNIVEAGERTRVVLNLKQPTSYRAELHGKTVLVLLEAVTGGARVPSGSSAVFAESQNADVLPLKDLDFRRGTDGAGRIVVGLANNQVGVDLKLQGKGLVVDFLRSSLPEGLRRRLDVSDFGTPVQIITAAQQGERVRLSIDPVGDWEHSAYQSDNQFVIEVRPKKVDLSKLTQGPNYTGEKLSLNFQNIEVRSLLQ
;
A
#
# COMPACT_ATOMS: atom_id res chain seq x y z
N ILE A 1 -17.78 16.64 -3.02
CA ILE A 1 -18.36 15.30 -3.16
C ILE A 1 -19.76 15.32 -2.57
N GLU A 2 -20.76 14.92 -3.35
CA GLU A 2 -22.17 14.86 -2.92
C GLU A 2 -22.53 13.45 -2.42
N SER A 3 -22.08 12.42 -3.13
CA SER A 3 -22.40 11.05 -2.76
C SER A 3 -21.31 10.07 -3.13
N VAL A 4 -21.25 8.96 -2.40
CA VAL A 4 -20.41 7.80 -2.70
C VAL A 4 -21.24 6.55 -2.55
N ALA A 5 -21.26 5.71 -3.59
CA ALA A 5 -22.01 4.46 -3.61
C ALA A 5 -21.23 3.35 -4.30
N GLY A 6 -21.27 2.15 -3.74
CA GLY A 6 -20.71 0.94 -4.34
C GLY A 6 -21.80 0.09 -5.01
N PHE A 7 -21.48 -0.51 -6.16
CA PHE A 7 -22.34 -1.45 -6.85
C PHE A 7 -21.52 -2.45 -7.67
N ILE A 8 -22.17 -3.53 -8.13
CA ILE A 8 -21.54 -4.51 -9.01
C ILE A 8 -22.14 -4.33 -10.40
N GLN A 9 -21.30 -4.13 -11.41
CA GLN A 9 -21.68 -4.00 -12.81
C GLN A 9 -20.85 -4.95 -13.68
N GLY A 10 -21.53 -5.84 -14.40
CA GLY A 10 -20.85 -6.80 -15.29
C GLY A 10 -19.86 -7.74 -14.58
N GLY A 11 -20.03 -7.99 -13.28
CA GLY A 11 -19.11 -8.78 -12.47
C GLY A 11 -17.92 -8.01 -11.89
N ALA A 12 -17.75 -6.73 -12.25
CA ALA A 12 -16.76 -5.85 -11.66
C ALA A 12 -17.37 -5.02 -10.52
N GLU A 13 -16.60 -4.79 -9.47
CA GLU A 13 -16.98 -3.87 -8.41
C GLU A 13 -16.70 -2.44 -8.85
N VAL A 14 -17.69 -1.58 -8.72
CA VAL A 14 -17.61 -0.18 -9.12
C VAL A 14 -17.99 0.69 -7.95
N LEU A 15 -17.13 1.64 -7.61
CA LEU A 15 -17.46 2.72 -6.70
C LEU A 15 -17.77 3.97 -7.53
N ARG A 16 -18.96 4.55 -7.32
CA ARG A 16 -19.39 5.80 -7.94
C ARG A 16 -19.25 6.94 -6.95
N ILE A 17 -18.54 7.97 -7.35
CA ILE A 17 -18.37 9.21 -6.60
C ILE A 17 -19.02 10.32 -7.39
N GLU A 18 -20.02 11.00 -6.82
CA GLU A 18 -20.74 12.09 -7.44
C GLU A 18 -20.30 13.45 -6.87
N PHE A 19 -20.21 14.43 -7.73
CA PHE A 19 -19.77 15.79 -7.40
C PHE A 19 -20.86 16.81 -7.74
N SER A 20 -20.91 17.90 -6.99
CA SER A 20 -21.80 19.04 -7.26
C SER A 20 -21.48 19.74 -8.57
N GLU A 21 -20.19 19.75 -8.95
CA GLU A 21 -19.68 20.33 -10.17
C GLU A 21 -18.96 19.31 -11.05
N PRO A 22 -18.93 19.49 -12.39
CA PRO A 22 -18.16 18.62 -13.27
C PRO A 22 -16.68 18.65 -12.90
N GLN A 23 -16.06 17.49 -12.85
CA GLN A 23 -14.63 17.36 -12.68
C GLN A 23 -13.94 17.49 -14.03
N THR A 24 -12.79 18.14 -14.09
CA THR A 24 -12.00 18.35 -15.31
C THR A 24 -10.83 17.38 -15.41
N GLU A 25 -10.41 16.79 -14.29
CA GLU A 25 -9.27 15.91 -14.20
C GLU A 25 -9.62 14.63 -13.43
N LEU A 26 -8.94 13.55 -13.77
CA LEU A 26 -9.01 12.32 -12.98
C LEU A 26 -8.32 12.53 -11.63
N PRO A 27 -8.81 11.89 -10.56
CA PRO A 27 -8.15 11.95 -9.27
C PRO A 27 -6.74 11.37 -9.36
N THR A 28 -5.82 11.98 -8.65
CA THR A 28 -4.55 11.30 -8.37
C THR A 28 -4.79 10.25 -7.30
N GLY A 29 -4.30 9.04 -7.52
CA GLY A 29 -4.60 7.96 -6.60
C GLY A 29 -3.47 6.98 -6.45
N PHE A 30 -3.46 6.28 -5.32
CA PHE A 30 -2.51 5.23 -5.02
C PHE A 30 -3.16 4.10 -4.23
N ALA A 31 -2.62 2.91 -4.38
CA ALA A 31 -3.03 1.73 -3.63
C ALA A 31 -2.03 1.41 -2.52
N ILE A 32 -2.53 0.98 -1.37
CA ILE A 32 -1.76 0.48 -0.23
C ILE A 32 -2.09 -1.00 -0.08
N GLN A 33 -1.09 -1.85 0.02
CA GLN A 33 -1.31 -3.30 0.11
C GLN A 33 -1.59 -3.78 1.54
N THR A 34 -0.94 -3.17 2.53
CA THR A 34 -1.09 -3.58 3.93
C THR A 34 -1.18 -2.36 4.86
N PRO A 35 -2.35 -2.04 5.42
CA PRO A 35 -3.68 -2.61 5.11
C PRO A 35 -4.15 -2.26 3.70
N ALA A 36 -4.96 -3.15 3.08
CA ALA A 36 -5.45 -2.96 1.72
C ALA A 36 -6.34 -1.73 1.60
N ARG A 37 -5.90 -0.72 0.86
CA ARG A 37 -6.59 0.56 0.66
C ARG A 37 -6.29 1.14 -0.72
N ILE A 38 -7.23 1.93 -1.23
CA ILE A 38 -7.03 2.83 -2.36
C ILE A 38 -7.31 4.23 -1.87
N ALA A 39 -6.40 5.17 -2.07
CA ALA A 39 -6.61 6.57 -1.76
C ALA A 39 -6.67 7.37 -3.05
N LEU A 40 -7.67 8.23 -3.18
CA LEU A 40 -7.91 9.11 -4.33
C LEU A 40 -7.97 10.55 -3.84
N ASP A 41 -7.17 11.42 -4.41
CA ASP A 41 -7.12 12.83 -4.10
C ASP A 41 -7.85 13.65 -5.17
N PHE A 42 -8.79 14.47 -4.74
CA PHE A 42 -9.58 15.38 -5.57
C PHE A 42 -9.21 16.83 -5.20
N PRO A 43 -8.34 17.50 -5.98
CA PRO A 43 -7.99 18.92 -5.73
C PRO A 43 -9.20 19.83 -5.89
N GLY A 44 -9.25 20.92 -5.13
CA GLY A 44 -10.30 21.94 -5.21
C GLY A 44 -11.71 21.42 -4.90
N THR A 45 -11.84 20.27 -4.28
CA THR A 45 -13.13 19.61 -4.02
C THR A 45 -13.41 19.57 -2.52
N ALA A 46 -14.62 20.03 -2.14
CA ALA A 46 -15.14 19.90 -0.76
C ALA A 46 -16.04 18.67 -0.61
N ASN A 47 -16.18 18.19 0.61
CA ASN A 47 -17.13 17.14 0.96
C ASN A 47 -18.45 17.72 1.44
N VAL A 48 -19.40 17.87 0.53
CA VAL A 48 -20.74 18.39 0.85
C VAL A 48 -21.75 17.30 1.23
N SER A 49 -21.33 16.02 1.21
CA SER A 49 -22.20 14.90 1.61
C SER A 49 -22.53 14.87 3.10
N GLY A 50 -21.79 15.61 3.92
CA GLY A 50 -21.89 15.60 5.39
C GLY A 50 -21.46 14.27 6.03
N ARG A 51 -20.92 13.34 5.26
CA ARG A 51 -20.47 12.02 5.74
C ARG A 51 -18.96 11.90 5.58
N SER A 52 -18.25 11.57 6.65
CA SER A 52 -16.82 11.25 6.63
C SER A 52 -16.55 9.75 6.46
N LEU A 53 -17.57 8.91 6.67
CA LEU A 53 -17.49 7.46 6.51
C LEU A 53 -18.76 6.96 5.82
N VAL A 54 -18.58 6.13 4.80
CA VAL A 54 -19.66 5.42 4.09
C VAL A 54 -19.34 3.93 4.14
N GLU A 55 -20.17 3.15 4.80
CA GLU A 55 -20.06 1.69 4.79
C GLU A 55 -20.66 1.13 3.52
N ILE A 56 -19.88 0.38 2.77
CA ILE A 56 -20.29 -0.28 1.53
C ILE A 56 -20.54 -1.76 1.79
N ASN A 57 -19.60 -2.45 2.42
CA ASN A 57 -19.67 -3.89 2.77
C ASN A 57 -20.05 -4.80 1.59
N GLN A 58 -19.71 -4.39 0.36
CA GLN A 58 -20.03 -5.11 -0.86
C GLN A 58 -18.74 -5.56 -1.54
N GLY A 59 -18.67 -6.81 -1.96
CA GLY A 59 -17.52 -7.39 -2.61
C GLY A 59 -16.23 -7.23 -1.78
N ASN A 60 -15.20 -6.63 -2.38
CA ASN A 60 -13.91 -6.33 -1.76
C ASN A 60 -13.92 -5.02 -0.95
N VAL A 61 -14.84 -4.09 -1.24
CA VAL A 61 -14.92 -2.81 -0.53
C VAL A 61 -15.63 -2.98 0.81
N LYS A 62 -14.95 -2.61 1.90
CA LYS A 62 -15.53 -2.54 3.25
C LYS A 62 -16.23 -1.22 3.48
N SER A 63 -15.49 -0.14 3.37
CA SER A 63 -15.95 1.22 3.65
C SER A 63 -15.13 2.24 2.88
N VAL A 64 -15.67 3.44 2.81
CA VAL A 64 -15.02 4.60 2.20
C VAL A 64 -14.95 5.72 3.22
N ASN A 65 -13.75 6.23 3.48
CA ASN A 65 -13.53 7.43 4.27
C ASN A 65 -13.37 8.62 3.35
N ILE A 66 -14.00 9.74 3.69
CA ILE A 66 -13.89 11.01 2.98
C ILE A 66 -13.28 12.02 3.96
N VAL A 67 -12.09 12.51 3.64
CA VAL A 67 -11.32 13.40 4.51
C VAL A 67 -10.94 14.66 3.75
N GLU A 68 -11.28 15.80 4.26
CA GLU A 68 -10.80 17.09 3.75
C GLU A 68 -9.40 17.38 4.31
N ALA A 69 -8.47 17.73 3.45
CA ALA A 69 -7.09 18.04 3.78
C ALA A 69 -6.61 19.26 3.00
N GLY A 70 -6.77 20.43 3.59
CA GLY A 70 -6.48 21.71 2.92
C GLY A 70 -7.42 21.96 1.74
N GLU A 71 -6.85 22.20 0.56
CA GLU A 71 -7.60 22.48 -0.68
C GLU A 71 -8.00 21.22 -1.45
N ARG A 72 -7.98 20.05 -0.83
CA ARG A 72 -8.33 18.77 -1.49
C ARG A 72 -9.20 17.90 -0.59
N THR A 73 -10.00 17.06 -1.21
CA THR A 73 -10.70 15.98 -0.52
C THR A 73 -10.06 14.64 -0.90
N ARG A 74 -9.68 13.89 0.11
CA ARG A 74 -9.16 12.52 -0.04
C ARG A 74 -10.25 11.50 0.23
N VAL A 75 -10.46 10.61 -0.73
CA VAL A 75 -11.37 9.47 -0.62
C VAL A 75 -10.53 8.20 -0.44
N VAL A 76 -10.70 7.51 0.68
CA VAL A 76 -9.95 6.29 1.01
C VAL A 76 -10.91 5.10 1.04
N LEU A 77 -10.74 4.20 0.08
CA LEU A 77 -11.44 2.92 0.03
C LEU A 77 -10.70 1.93 0.93
N ASN A 78 -11.37 1.40 1.93
CA ASN A 78 -10.84 0.31 2.74
C ASN A 78 -11.28 -1.01 2.13
N LEU A 79 -10.33 -1.89 1.83
CA LEU A 79 -10.55 -3.13 1.11
C LEU A 79 -10.35 -4.35 2.02
N LYS A 80 -10.90 -5.49 1.63
CA LYS A 80 -10.65 -6.79 2.27
C LYS A 80 -9.31 -7.36 1.82
N GLN A 81 -8.99 -7.18 0.52
CA GLN A 81 -7.76 -7.66 -0.12
C GLN A 81 -7.23 -6.59 -1.08
N PRO A 82 -5.90 -6.53 -1.30
CA PRO A 82 -5.31 -5.64 -2.29
C PRO A 82 -5.86 -5.96 -3.68
N THR A 83 -6.19 -4.93 -4.43
CA THR A 83 -6.65 -5.05 -5.82
C THR A 83 -6.21 -3.84 -6.63
N SER A 84 -6.07 -4.02 -7.94
CA SER A 84 -5.88 -2.93 -8.89
C SER A 84 -7.19 -2.20 -9.14
N TYR A 85 -7.09 -0.95 -9.53
CA TYR A 85 -8.25 -0.14 -9.85
C TYR A 85 -8.01 0.70 -11.10
N ARG A 86 -9.10 1.12 -11.73
CA ARG A 86 -9.11 2.13 -12.79
C ARG A 86 -10.13 3.19 -12.43
N ALA A 87 -9.80 4.46 -12.64
CA ALA A 87 -10.73 5.57 -12.48
C ALA A 87 -11.16 6.09 -13.86
N GLU A 88 -12.46 6.35 -14.03
CA GLU A 88 -13.05 6.91 -15.24
C GLU A 88 -13.87 8.15 -14.87
N LEU A 89 -13.73 9.20 -15.66
CA LEU A 89 -14.41 10.48 -15.45
C LEU A 89 -15.60 10.63 -16.41
N HIS A 90 -16.77 10.87 -15.86
CA HIS A 90 -18.01 11.09 -16.61
C HIS A 90 -18.73 12.36 -16.11
N GLY A 91 -18.23 13.53 -16.51
CA GLY A 91 -18.80 14.83 -16.12
C GLY A 91 -18.74 15.04 -14.60
N LYS A 92 -19.88 14.93 -13.92
CA LYS A 92 -19.97 15.08 -12.45
C LYS A 92 -19.74 13.77 -11.68
N THR A 93 -19.35 12.70 -12.36
CA THR A 93 -19.21 11.38 -11.75
C THR A 93 -17.84 10.82 -12.04
N VAL A 94 -17.17 10.31 -11.01
CA VAL A 94 -15.98 9.47 -11.14
C VAL A 94 -16.37 8.04 -10.79
N LEU A 95 -16.12 7.12 -11.72
CA LEU A 95 -16.27 5.69 -11.50
C LEU A 95 -14.91 5.08 -11.19
N VAL A 96 -14.82 4.37 -10.08
CA VAL A 96 -13.63 3.61 -9.69
C VAL A 96 -13.95 2.14 -9.84
N LEU A 97 -13.41 1.55 -10.89
CA LEU A 97 -13.60 0.13 -11.22
C LEU A 97 -12.51 -0.66 -10.50
N LEU A 98 -12.90 -1.60 -9.68
CA LEU A 98 -12.00 -2.53 -9.02
C LEU A 98 -11.89 -3.80 -9.87
N GLU A 99 -10.66 -4.26 -10.10
CA GLU A 99 -10.47 -5.53 -10.79
C GLU A 99 -11.03 -6.67 -9.95
N ALA A 100 -11.77 -7.57 -10.60
CA ALA A 100 -12.37 -8.71 -9.90
C ALA A 100 -11.27 -9.56 -9.25
N VAL A 101 -11.36 -9.72 -7.94
CA VAL A 101 -10.58 -10.73 -7.22
C VAL A 101 -11.19 -12.08 -7.59
N THR A 102 -10.75 -12.68 -8.71
CA THR A 102 -11.15 -14.05 -9.08
C THR A 102 -10.66 -14.99 -7.98
N GLY A 103 -11.61 -15.47 -7.18
CA GLY A 103 -11.34 -16.37 -6.07
C GLY A 103 -10.56 -17.60 -6.54
N GLY A 104 -9.38 -17.83 -5.95
CA GLY A 104 -8.70 -19.09 -6.01
C GLY A 104 -7.54 -19.23 -7.00
N ALA A 105 -7.17 -18.24 -7.77
CA ALA A 105 -5.91 -18.27 -8.48
C ALA A 105 -4.78 -17.78 -7.55
N ARG A 106 -3.84 -18.67 -7.21
CA ARG A 106 -2.51 -18.29 -6.74
C ARG A 106 -2.05 -17.14 -7.61
N VAL A 107 -1.82 -15.97 -7.02
CA VAL A 107 -1.15 -14.87 -7.72
C VAL A 107 0.15 -15.43 -8.26
N PRO A 108 0.36 -15.51 -9.60
CA PRO A 108 1.64 -15.96 -10.12
C PRO A 108 2.69 -15.00 -9.57
N SER A 109 3.74 -15.54 -8.98
CA SER A 109 4.93 -14.78 -8.60
C SER A 109 5.45 -14.07 -9.84
N GLY A 110 5.09 -12.81 -10.04
CA GLY A 110 5.43 -12.04 -11.23
C GLY A 110 4.39 -11.04 -11.73
N SER A 111 3.19 -10.98 -11.13
CA SER A 111 2.21 -9.96 -11.53
C SER A 111 2.64 -8.59 -10.99
N SER A 112 3.05 -7.73 -11.91
CA SER A 112 3.25 -6.30 -11.67
C SER A 112 1.93 -5.68 -11.27
N ALA A 113 1.79 -5.29 -10.00
CA ALA A 113 0.71 -4.42 -9.61
C ALA A 113 1.11 -3.00 -10.02
N VAL A 114 0.47 -2.44 -11.04
CA VAL A 114 0.61 -1.02 -11.35
C VAL A 114 0.07 -0.26 -10.15
N PHE A 115 0.96 0.39 -9.41
CA PHE A 115 0.61 1.14 -8.21
C PHE A 115 -0.10 2.46 -8.58
N ALA A 116 0.40 3.14 -9.61
CA ALA A 116 -0.18 4.35 -10.19
C ALA A 116 0.11 4.42 -11.68
N GLU A 117 -0.89 4.72 -12.50
CA GLU A 117 -0.70 4.96 -13.92
C GLU A 117 0.02 6.30 -14.15
N SER A 118 0.98 6.33 -15.09
CA SER A 118 1.65 7.58 -15.44
C SER A 118 0.72 8.45 -16.28
N GLN A 119 0.49 9.67 -15.82
CA GLN A 119 -0.23 10.71 -16.57
C GLN A 119 0.74 11.73 -17.20
N ASN A 120 2.04 11.63 -16.91
CA ASN A 120 3.05 12.48 -17.50
C ASN A 120 3.28 12.11 -18.97
N ALA A 121 3.25 13.09 -19.87
CA ALA A 121 3.65 12.95 -21.27
C ALA A 121 5.18 12.91 -21.42
N ASP A 122 5.91 13.65 -20.58
CA ASP A 122 7.35 13.83 -20.63
C ASP A 122 8.08 12.98 -19.59
N VAL A 123 9.39 12.76 -19.84
CA VAL A 123 10.30 12.12 -18.87
C VAL A 123 10.81 13.18 -17.91
N LEU A 124 10.41 13.08 -16.63
CA LEU A 124 10.73 14.07 -15.61
C LEU A 124 11.75 13.52 -14.60
N PRO A 125 12.68 14.35 -14.07
CA PRO A 125 13.69 13.90 -13.14
C PRO A 125 13.09 13.62 -11.75
N LEU A 126 13.55 12.54 -11.10
CA LEU A 126 13.35 12.37 -9.67
C LEU A 126 14.10 13.47 -8.92
N LYS A 127 13.52 13.97 -7.83
CA LYS A 127 14.08 15.10 -7.08
C LYS A 127 14.99 14.66 -5.95
N ASP A 128 14.66 13.56 -5.29
CA ASP A 128 15.37 13.11 -4.10
C ASP A 128 15.20 11.60 -3.88
N LEU A 129 16.15 11.02 -3.15
CA LEU A 129 16.11 9.66 -2.64
C LEU A 129 16.74 9.64 -1.25
N ASP A 130 15.94 9.46 -0.23
CA ASP A 130 16.33 9.47 1.17
C ASP A 130 15.92 8.17 1.87
N PHE A 131 16.68 7.80 2.90
CA PHE A 131 16.38 6.66 3.75
C PHE A 131 16.37 7.08 5.21
N ARG A 132 15.33 6.68 5.93
CA ARG A 132 15.18 6.95 7.36
C ARG A 132 14.73 5.71 8.10
N ARG A 133 15.15 5.59 9.34
CA ARG A 133 14.56 4.64 10.26
C ARG A 133 13.23 5.22 10.76
N GLY A 134 12.16 4.48 10.52
CA GLY A 134 10.83 4.78 11.06
C GLY A 134 10.66 4.27 12.49
N THR A 135 9.48 4.50 13.03
CA THR A 135 9.03 3.89 14.28
C THR A 135 8.93 2.37 14.12
N ASP A 136 9.02 1.62 15.20
CA ASP A 136 8.92 0.14 15.21
C ASP A 136 10.00 -0.60 14.39
N GLY A 137 11.15 0.04 14.13
CA GLY A 137 12.24 -0.57 13.36
C GLY A 137 11.97 -0.68 11.87
N ALA A 138 10.99 0.03 11.33
CA ALA A 138 10.75 0.09 9.90
C ALA A 138 11.85 0.85 9.17
N GLY A 139 12.27 0.35 8.01
CA GLY A 139 13.06 1.10 7.03
C GLY A 139 12.11 1.93 6.16
N ARG A 140 12.30 3.25 6.12
CA ARG A 140 11.47 4.17 5.36
C ARG A 140 12.27 4.80 4.24
N ILE A 141 11.90 4.51 3.01
CA ILE A 141 12.51 5.03 1.80
C ILE A 141 11.58 6.13 1.27
N VAL A 142 12.10 7.32 1.05
CA VAL A 142 11.36 8.47 0.54
C VAL A 142 11.94 8.87 -0.80
N VAL A 143 11.14 8.84 -1.84
CA VAL A 143 11.51 9.24 -3.20
C VAL A 143 10.79 10.53 -3.54
N GLY A 144 11.55 11.60 -3.81
CA GLY A 144 11.01 12.86 -4.30
C GLY A 144 10.65 12.75 -5.79
N LEU A 145 9.37 12.93 -6.10
CA LEU A 145 8.84 12.90 -7.46
C LEU A 145 8.84 14.30 -8.08
N ALA A 146 8.86 14.39 -9.39
CA ALA A 146 8.72 15.65 -10.10
C ALA A 146 7.34 16.29 -9.84
N ASN A 147 6.30 15.46 -9.85
CA ASN A 147 4.91 15.81 -9.55
C ASN A 147 4.16 14.56 -9.02
N ASN A 148 2.88 14.70 -8.75
CA ASN A 148 2.01 13.63 -8.29
C ASN A 148 1.45 12.72 -9.39
N GLN A 149 1.82 12.96 -10.65
CA GLN A 149 1.35 12.21 -11.83
C GLN A 149 2.35 11.16 -12.32
N VAL A 150 3.46 10.97 -11.60
CA VAL A 150 4.45 9.93 -11.92
C VAL A 150 3.83 8.55 -11.72
N GLY A 151 3.86 7.74 -12.76
CA GLY A 151 3.44 6.34 -12.68
C GLY A 151 4.44 5.50 -11.88
N VAL A 152 3.93 4.63 -11.03
CA VAL A 152 4.75 3.76 -10.19
C VAL A 152 4.27 2.33 -10.31
N ASP A 153 5.20 1.43 -10.61
CA ASP A 153 5.00 -0.02 -10.64
C ASP A 153 5.82 -0.65 -9.52
N LEU A 154 5.17 -1.38 -8.61
CA LEU A 154 5.79 -2.01 -7.46
C LEU A 154 5.57 -3.51 -7.52
N LYS A 155 6.66 -4.27 -7.40
CA LYS A 155 6.62 -5.73 -7.47
C LYS A 155 7.61 -6.39 -6.54
N LEU A 156 7.26 -7.56 -6.07
CA LEU A 156 8.18 -8.46 -5.39
C LEU A 156 9.00 -9.21 -6.44
N GLN A 157 10.33 -9.17 -6.31
CA GLN A 157 11.23 -9.92 -7.17
C GLN A 157 12.19 -10.75 -6.31
N GLY A 158 12.01 -12.06 -6.33
CA GLY A 158 12.75 -12.95 -5.43
C GLY A 158 12.43 -12.68 -3.96
N LYS A 159 13.45 -12.30 -3.19
CA LYS A 159 13.31 -11.88 -1.79
C LYS A 159 13.31 -10.36 -1.61
N GLY A 160 13.42 -9.59 -2.70
CA GLY A 160 13.50 -8.14 -2.69
C GLY A 160 12.23 -7.47 -3.22
N LEU A 161 12.23 -6.16 -3.13
CA LEU A 161 11.19 -5.29 -3.64
C LEU A 161 11.76 -4.42 -4.76
N VAL A 162 11.07 -4.37 -5.88
CA VAL A 162 11.43 -3.53 -7.03
C VAL A 162 10.34 -2.50 -7.26
N VAL A 163 10.74 -1.25 -7.42
CA VAL A 163 9.84 -0.14 -7.72
C VAL A 163 10.33 0.55 -8.99
N ASP A 164 9.50 0.59 -10.01
CA ASP A 164 9.77 1.27 -11.27
C ASP A 164 8.96 2.58 -11.31
N PHE A 165 9.65 3.71 -11.42
CA PHE A 165 9.06 5.02 -11.67
C PHE A 165 9.03 5.26 -13.17
N LEU A 166 7.82 5.29 -13.73
CA LEU A 166 7.59 5.39 -15.18
C LEU A 166 7.77 6.84 -15.65
N ARG A 167 8.27 7.00 -16.88
CA ARG A 167 8.58 8.32 -17.47
C ARG A 167 9.38 9.21 -16.52
N SER A 168 10.41 8.61 -15.94
CA SER A 168 11.27 9.27 -14.98
C SER A 168 12.73 9.13 -15.36
N SER A 169 13.51 10.17 -15.12
CA SER A 169 14.97 10.16 -15.25
C SER A 169 15.64 10.22 -13.88
N LEU A 170 16.80 9.59 -13.80
CA LEU A 170 17.60 9.51 -12.59
C LEU A 170 18.79 10.46 -12.70
N PRO A 171 18.80 11.60 -11.96
CA PRO A 171 19.96 12.49 -11.90
C PRO A 171 21.21 11.75 -11.42
N GLU A 172 22.39 12.16 -11.90
CA GLU A 172 23.65 11.48 -11.53
C GLU A 172 23.89 11.44 -10.02
N GLY A 173 23.52 12.48 -9.30
CA GLY A 173 23.63 12.54 -7.83
C GLY A 173 22.78 11.51 -7.09
N LEU A 174 21.74 10.98 -7.73
CA LEU A 174 20.85 9.95 -7.17
C LEU A 174 21.18 8.54 -7.69
N ARG A 175 22.05 8.42 -8.70
CA ARG A 175 22.50 7.13 -9.23
C ARG A 175 23.54 6.52 -8.27
N ARG A 176 23.03 5.87 -7.25
CA ARG A 176 23.87 5.32 -6.19
C ARG A 176 23.30 4.04 -5.60
N ARG A 177 24.18 3.29 -4.97
CA ARG A 177 23.84 2.18 -4.08
C ARG A 177 24.00 2.67 -2.65
N LEU A 178 22.92 2.62 -1.88
CA LEU A 178 22.91 2.98 -0.48
C LEU A 178 22.99 1.70 0.36
N ASP A 179 24.02 1.59 1.17
CA ASP A 179 24.08 0.60 2.23
C ASP A 179 23.47 1.22 3.49
N VAL A 180 22.39 0.62 3.96
CA VAL A 180 21.61 1.10 5.09
C VAL A 180 21.51 0.03 6.19
N SER A 181 22.42 -0.95 6.18
CA SER A 181 22.47 -2.06 7.13
C SER A 181 22.62 -1.59 8.58
N ASP A 182 23.34 -0.50 8.80
CA ASP A 182 23.60 0.05 10.13
C ASP A 182 22.38 0.71 10.80
N PHE A 183 21.32 0.94 10.04
CA PHE A 183 20.09 1.52 10.59
C PHE A 183 19.25 0.55 11.44
N GLY A 184 19.62 -0.75 11.47
CA GLY A 184 18.90 -1.76 12.26
C GLY A 184 17.46 -1.95 11.80
N THR A 185 17.21 -1.90 10.50
CA THR A 185 15.93 -2.15 9.84
C THR A 185 16.03 -3.40 8.96
N PRO A 186 14.93 -3.96 8.46
CA PRO A 186 15.02 -5.06 7.49
C PRO A 186 15.76 -4.70 6.20
N VAL A 187 15.74 -3.41 5.78
CA VAL A 187 16.40 -2.97 4.55
C VAL A 187 17.91 -2.94 4.74
N GLN A 188 18.62 -3.57 3.82
CA GLN A 188 20.10 -3.59 3.83
C GLN A 188 20.67 -2.73 2.73
N ILE A 189 20.17 -2.87 1.51
CA ILE A 189 20.70 -2.20 0.33
C ILE A 189 19.57 -1.61 -0.49
N ILE A 190 19.78 -0.41 -0.99
CA ILE A 190 18.90 0.26 -1.93
C ILE A 190 19.74 0.65 -3.14
N THR A 191 19.31 0.23 -4.34
CA THR A 191 20.01 0.54 -5.59
C THR A 191 19.09 1.28 -6.52
N ALA A 192 19.47 2.47 -6.96
CA ALA A 192 18.76 3.25 -7.95
C ALA A 192 19.49 3.19 -9.31
N ALA A 193 18.77 2.82 -10.36
CA ALA A 193 19.32 2.69 -11.71
C ALA A 193 18.34 3.20 -12.77
N GLN A 194 18.89 3.84 -13.82
CA GLN A 194 18.12 4.21 -15.00
C GLN A 194 17.92 3.00 -15.91
N GLN A 195 16.70 2.75 -16.35
CA GLN A 195 16.36 1.71 -17.33
C GLN A 195 15.44 2.27 -18.44
N GLY A 196 16.04 2.78 -19.51
CA GLY A 196 15.30 3.48 -20.55
C GLY A 196 14.61 4.72 -19.99
N GLU A 197 13.29 4.85 -20.19
CA GLU A 197 12.47 5.96 -19.68
C GLU A 197 11.92 5.73 -18.27
N ARG A 198 12.47 4.80 -17.51
CA ARG A 198 12.06 4.51 -16.14
C ARG A 198 13.26 4.51 -15.18
N VAL A 199 13.01 4.86 -13.95
CA VAL A 199 13.97 4.68 -12.87
C VAL A 199 13.57 3.46 -12.08
N ARG A 200 14.48 2.51 -11.95
CA ARG A 200 14.31 1.31 -11.12
C ARG A 200 14.97 1.49 -9.78
N LEU A 201 14.22 1.29 -8.73
CA LEU A 201 14.68 1.19 -7.36
C LEU A 201 14.58 -0.26 -6.90
N SER A 202 15.72 -0.88 -6.61
CA SER A 202 15.79 -2.22 -6.05
C SER A 202 16.08 -2.11 -4.56
N ILE A 203 15.31 -2.80 -3.75
CA ILE A 203 15.39 -2.79 -2.29
C ILE A 203 15.62 -4.23 -1.85
N ASP A 204 16.72 -4.48 -1.14
CA ASP A 204 17.12 -5.80 -0.66
C ASP A 204 16.91 -5.89 0.86
N PRO A 205 15.77 -6.39 1.32
CA PRO A 205 15.50 -6.63 2.73
C PRO A 205 15.98 -8.00 3.17
N VAL A 206 16.18 -8.18 4.47
CA VAL A 206 16.53 -9.46 5.11
C VAL A 206 15.54 -9.82 6.20
N GLY A 207 15.45 -11.12 6.51
CA GLY A 207 14.52 -11.67 7.50
C GLY A 207 13.09 -11.75 6.98
N ASP A 208 12.16 -11.91 7.91
CA ASP A 208 10.72 -11.86 7.61
C ASP A 208 10.24 -10.41 7.70
N TRP A 209 9.76 -9.91 6.59
CA TRP A 209 9.35 -8.52 6.45
C TRP A 209 8.01 -8.38 5.74
N GLU A 210 7.38 -7.25 5.94
CA GLU A 210 6.22 -6.77 5.20
C GLU A 210 6.49 -5.35 4.71
N HIS A 211 5.82 -4.94 3.65
CA HIS A 211 5.97 -3.60 3.11
C HIS A 211 4.62 -2.91 2.99
N SER A 212 4.66 -1.61 3.04
CA SER A 212 3.59 -0.72 2.62
C SER A 212 4.19 0.39 1.77
N ALA A 213 3.44 0.87 0.79
CA ALA A 213 3.85 1.99 -0.04
C ALA A 213 2.68 2.95 -0.20
N TYR A 214 2.99 4.24 -0.24
CA TYR A 214 2.00 5.28 -0.46
C TYR A 214 2.65 6.50 -1.10
N GLN A 215 1.84 7.26 -1.80
CA GLN A 215 2.22 8.55 -2.35
C GLN A 215 1.59 9.65 -1.52
N SER A 216 2.37 10.66 -1.19
CA SER A 216 1.90 11.88 -0.53
C SER A 216 2.49 13.08 -1.28
N ASP A 217 1.62 13.82 -1.93
CA ASP A 217 2.02 14.94 -2.80
C ASP A 217 3.08 14.53 -3.83
N ASN A 218 4.23 15.15 -3.79
CA ASN A 218 5.36 14.86 -4.68
C ASN A 218 6.38 13.88 -4.05
N GLN A 219 5.94 13.04 -3.11
CA GLN A 219 6.79 12.03 -2.49
C GLN A 219 6.15 10.66 -2.58
N PHE A 220 6.96 9.68 -2.94
CA PHE A 220 6.60 8.28 -2.85
C PHE A 220 7.34 7.65 -1.68
N VAL A 221 6.59 7.07 -0.76
CA VAL A 221 7.14 6.51 0.47
C VAL A 221 6.93 5.00 0.48
N ILE A 222 8.01 4.28 0.73
CA ILE A 222 8.01 2.83 0.91
C ILE A 222 8.47 2.55 2.33
N GLU A 223 7.68 1.81 3.08
CA GLU A 223 8.01 1.34 4.42
C GLU A 223 8.19 -0.17 4.39
N VAL A 224 9.33 -0.63 4.85
CA VAL A 224 9.64 -2.05 5.03
C VAL A 224 9.84 -2.30 6.52
N ARG A 225 8.98 -3.10 7.12
CA ARG A 225 9.01 -3.38 8.55
C ARG A 225 9.20 -4.88 8.82
N PRO A 226 9.79 -5.25 9.98
CA PRO A 226 9.84 -6.64 10.37
C PRO A 226 8.42 -7.17 10.59
N LYS A 227 8.15 -8.35 10.07
CA LYS A 227 6.86 -9.01 10.28
C LYS A 227 6.76 -9.40 11.76
N LYS A 228 5.77 -8.86 12.45
CA LYS A 228 5.49 -9.24 13.84
C LYS A 228 5.00 -10.68 13.85
N VAL A 229 5.73 -11.55 14.52
CA VAL A 229 5.27 -12.92 14.78
C VAL A 229 4.10 -12.82 15.75
N ASP A 230 2.94 -13.20 15.32
CA ASP A 230 1.76 -13.27 16.19
C ASP A 230 1.94 -14.47 17.15
N LEU A 231 2.46 -14.19 18.33
CA LEU A 231 2.69 -15.20 19.36
C LEU A 231 1.40 -15.94 19.76
N SER A 232 0.23 -15.35 19.51
CA SER A 232 -1.06 -15.99 19.78
C SER A 232 -1.33 -17.16 18.84
N LYS A 233 -0.72 -17.18 17.65
CA LYS A 233 -0.80 -18.31 16.71
C LYS A 233 0.18 -19.43 16.99
N LEU A 234 1.22 -19.16 17.77
CA LEU A 234 2.17 -20.20 18.21
C LEU A 234 1.58 -21.11 19.30
N THR A 235 0.50 -20.66 19.97
CA THR A 235 -0.23 -21.47 20.97
C THR A 235 -1.29 -22.37 20.35
N GLN A 236 -1.53 -22.30 19.03
CA GLN A 236 -2.32 -23.30 18.29
C GLN A 236 -1.40 -24.43 17.83
N GLY A 237 -0.75 -25.11 18.77
CA GLY A 237 -0.22 -26.46 18.57
C GLY A 237 -1.35 -27.43 18.23
N PRO A 238 -1.04 -28.66 17.76
CA PRO A 238 -2.06 -29.64 17.43
C PRO A 238 -3.05 -29.73 18.58
N ASN A 239 -4.35 -29.65 18.26
CA ASN A 239 -5.43 -29.66 19.23
C ASN A 239 -5.23 -30.82 20.22
N TYR A 240 -4.73 -30.54 21.41
CA TYR A 240 -4.75 -31.46 22.51
C TYR A 240 -6.20 -31.62 22.97
N THR A 241 -6.82 -32.73 22.63
CA THR A 241 -8.16 -33.12 23.05
C THR A 241 -8.15 -33.77 24.45
N GLY A 242 -7.07 -33.61 25.21
CA GLY A 242 -6.95 -34.08 26.59
C GLY A 242 -7.58 -33.13 27.60
N GLU A 243 -8.06 -33.69 28.72
CA GLU A 243 -8.56 -32.90 29.84
C GLU A 243 -7.47 -32.00 30.42
N LYS A 244 -7.85 -30.75 30.75
CA LYS A 244 -6.94 -29.81 31.42
C LYS A 244 -6.59 -30.33 32.79
N LEU A 245 -5.37 -30.77 32.99
CA LEU A 245 -4.85 -31.16 34.30
C LEU A 245 -4.38 -29.88 35.06
N SER A 246 -5.09 -29.49 36.08
CA SER A 246 -4.67 -28.41 36.97
C SER A 246 -3.86 -29.02 38.12
N LEU A 247 -2.55 -28.87 38.07
CA LEU A 247 -1.64 -29.31 39.14
C LEU A 247 -1.40 -28.13 40.08
N ASN A 248 -1.82 -28.29 41.32
CA ASN A 248 -1.60 -27.29 42.38
C ASN A 248 -0.51 -27.79 43.30
N PHE A 249 0.68 -27.22 43.20
CA PHE A 249 1.84 -27.59 44.03
C PHE A 249 2.04 -26.57 45.15
N GLN A 250 1.94 -26.99 46.39
CA GLN A 250 2.36 -26.21 47.55
C GLN A 250 3.56 -26.92 48.19
N ASN A 251 4.71 -26.23 48.25
CA ASN A 251 5.93 -26.67 48.94
C ASN A 251 6.55 -28.01 48.49
N ILE A 252 6.68 -28.22 47.18
CA ILE A 252 7.38 -29.38 46.63
C ILE A 252 8.74 -28.93 46.06
N GLU A 253 9.81 -29.62 46.47
CA GLU A 253 11.12 -29.41 45.85
C GLU A 253 11.12 -29.89 44.41
N VAL A 254 11.68 -29.04 43.52
CA VAL A 254 11.68 -29.27 42.02
C VAL A 254 12.29 -30.59 41.63
N ARG A 255 13.18 -31.16 42.44
CA ARG A 255 13.80 -32.49 42.17
C ARG A 255 12.83 -33.67 42.23
N SER A 256 11.75 -33.55 42.97
CA SER A 256 10.76 -34.62 43.16
C SER A 256 9.74 -34.67 42.00
N LEU A 257 9.78 -33.73 41.09
CA LEU A 257 8.82 -33.59 40.02
C LEU A 257 9.30 -34.23 38.71
N LEU A 258 10.59 -34.57 38.62
CA LEU A 258 11.25 -35.10 37.40
C LEU A 258 11.65 -36.59 37.51
N GLN A 259 11.10 -37.32 38.45
CA GLN A 259 11.23 -38.79 38.55
C GLN A 259 10.02 -39.52 37.96
#